data_dfb0671ba7cce113ce2d294da3a7d63d
#
_entry.id   dfb0671ba7cce113ce2d294da3a7d63d
#
_cell.length_a   1.000
_cell.length_b   1.000
_cell.length_c   1.000
_cell.angle_alpha   90.00
_cell.angle_beta   90.00
_cell.angle_gamma   90.00
#
_symmetry.space_group_name_H-M   'P 1'
#
loop_
_entity.id
_entity.type
_entity.pdbx_description
1 polymer ?
#
loop_
_entity_poly.entity_id
_entity_poly.type
_entity_poly.pdbx_seq_one_letter_code
_entity_poly.pdbx_strand_id
1 'polypeptide(L)'
;MEKKIVSLIMTAVMLLTSGCSDNSEETVNPAENTEKVVTDDGIITASQAAEEMGIGLNLGNTMEAYDAGGCETIGYEWIPVCGSNTPSDYERQWGATITTQEVIDGIKAAGFDTVRVPVFWGNMMVNDGTYTINPDYMARVREIVDYAQNSELYTVINIHHFDEFIIRRNSLEKCQEIFTNLWTQIAEEFKDYPYTLVFEGFNEYLGGSQFDESGKLVDPERADGFKMANTLNQTFVDAVRATGGNNAERVLIVSGYWTNIDLTTSDEFIVPTDTVSDRIMVSVHYVDNAIYWSNKVGGQEWLDYIDSQCELLKKAFTDKGIPVFLGETTSIYPNSNFAPDAIHKDSTECLEIVLNKLDEYGFVPVLWDTSNNFYSRTICQIKRESDKELIAGLSEK
;
A
#
# COMPACT_ATOMS: atom_id res chain seq x y z
N MET A 1 50.38 33.14 20.00
CA MET A 1 49.60 34.33 20.39
C MET A 1 48.14 33.93 20.35
N GLU A 2 47.62 33.36 21.41
CA GLU A 2 46.87 33.94 22.55
C GLU A 2 45.84 34.99 22.07
N LYS A 3 44.61 34.82 22.34
CA LYS A 3 43.69 35.08 23.47
C LYS A 3 42.29 35.23 22.87
N LYS A 4 41.14 35.09 23.44
CA LYS A 4 40.61 34.76 24.78
C LYS A 4 39.13 34.49 24.71
N ILE A 5 38.65 33.66 25.57
CA ILE A 5 37.28 33.35 25.96
C ILE A 5 36.61 34.58 26.59
N VAL A 6 35.31 34.81 26.36
CA VAL A 6 34.42 35.47 27.34
C VAL A 6 33.05 34.78 27.32
N SER A 7 32.77 34.19 28.49
CA SER A 7 31.48 33.70 28.97
C SER A 7 30.68 34.87 29.54
N LEU A 8 29.36 34.91 29.36
CA LEU A 8 28.51 35.73 30.22
C LEU A 8 27.21 34.99 30.56
N ILE A 9 27.09 34.70 31.84
CA ILE A 9 25.91 34.25 32.58
C ILE A 9 25.12 35.48 33.00
N MET A 10 23.79 35.46 32.93
CA MET A 10 22.90 36.32 33.72
C MET A 10 21.54 35.66 33.90
N THR A 11 21.28 35.13 34.97
CA THR A 11 20.58 35.33 36.23
C THR A 11 19.11 35.83 36.11
N ALA A 12 18.23 35.00 36.68
CA ALA A 12 16.81 35.17 36.89
C ALA A 12 16.44 36.34 37.80
N VAL A 13 15.27 36.92 37.58
CA VAL A 13 14.51 37.63 38.63
C VAL A 13 13.03 37.22 38.54
N MET A 14 12.53 36.62 39.62
CA MET A 14 11.12 36.46 39.96
C MET A 14 10.51 37.81 40.39
N LEU A 15 9.30 38.06 39.96
CA LEU A 15 8.42 39.00 40.67
C LEU A 15 7.02 38.41 40.73
N LEU A 16 6.60 38.07 41.94
CA LEU A 16 5.24 37.75 42.35
C LEU A 16 4.39 39.02 42.48
N THR A 17 3.21 39.04 41.89
CA THR A 17 2.09 39.84 42.43
C THR A 17 0.78 39.07 42.30
N SER A 18 0.13 38.93 43.45
CA SER A 18 -1.19 38.38 43.67
C SER A 18 -2.30 39.40 43.32
N GLY A 19 -3.41 38.93 42.80
CA GLY A 19 -4.65 39.69 42.64
C GLY A 19 -5.81 38.75 42.28
N CYS A 20 -6.87 38.78 43.10
CA CYS A 20 -8.04 37.90 43.14
C CYS A 20 -9.05 38.08 42.03
N SER A 21 -9.68 36.96 41.72
CA SER A 21 -11.13 36.67 41.45
C SER A 21 -11.87 37.39 40.33
N ASP A 22 -12.36 36.64 39.33
CA ASP A 22 -13.80 36.45 39.14
C ASP A 22 -14.12 35.20 38.31
N ASN A 23 -15.14 34.47 38.73
CA ASN A 23 -15.68 33.29 38.10
C ASN A 23 -16.45 33.62 36.82
N SER A 24 -16.11 32.96 35.71
CA SER A 24 -17.05 32.62 34.65
C SER A 24 -16.62 31.27 34.07
N GLU A 25 -17.50 30.26 34.27
CA GLU A 25 -17.36 28.92 33.68
C GLU A 25 -17.49 29.02 32.15
N GLU A 26 -16.40 28.95 31.43
CA GLU A 26 -16.39 28.55 30.02
C GLU A 26 -16.01 27.07 29.95
N THR A 27 -16.97 26.28 29.49
CA THR A 27 -16.76 24.87 29.12
C THR A 27 -15.83 24.82 27.93
N VAL A 28 -14.54 24.55 28.17
CA VAL A 28 -13.57 24.23 27.14
C VAL A 28 -13.74 22.77 26.80
N ASN A 29 -14.18 22.51 25.55
CA ASN A 29 -14.06 21.20 24.91
C ASN A 29 -12.57 20.83 24.88
N PRO A 30 -12.14 19.65 25.32
CA PRO A 30 -10.78 19.20 25.09
C PRO A 30 -10.68 18.74 23.63
N ALA A 31 -10.18 19.61 22.76
CA ALA A 31 -9.49 19.15 21.56
C ALA A 31 -8.26 18.38 22.07
N GLU A 32 -8.24 17.07 21.91
CA GLU A 32 -7.05 16.26 22.16
C GLU A 32 -5.93 16.76 21.23
N ASN A 33 -5.02 17.46 21.84
CA ASN A 33 -3.73 17.79 21.24
C ASN A 33 -2.91 16.49 21.29
N THR A 34 -3.00 15.66 20.25
CA THR A 34 -2.10 14.54 20.08
C THR A 34 -0.72 15.11 19.75
N GLU A 35 0.08 15.36 20.78
CA GLU A 35 1.51 15.63 20.59
C GLU A 35 2.11 14.45 19.81
N LYS A 36 2.70 14.73 18.65
CA LYS A 36 3.50 13.77 17.89
C LYS A 36 4.56 13.18 18.84
N VAL A 37 4.34 11.95 19.28
CA VAL A 37 5.37 11.18 19.99
C VAL A 37 6.32 10.66 18.90
N VAL A 38 7.19 11.51 18.41
CA VAL A 38 8.34 11.10 17.61
C VAL A 38 9.33 10.54 18.62
N THR A 39 9.53 9.22 18.60
CA THR A 39 10.65 8.60 19.32
C THR A 39 11.95 9.11 18.68
N ASP A 40 13.01 9.24 19.45
CA ASP A 40 14.31 9.85 19.07
C ASP A 40 15.02 9.09 17.92
N ASP A 41 14.47 7.94 17.48
CA ASP A 41 14.97 7.01 16.47
C ASP A 41 14.13 6.97 15.18
N GLY A 42 13.10 7.83 15.04
CA GLY A 42 12.24 7.92 13.87
C GLY A 42 11.22 6.76 13.73
N ILE A 43 11.07 5.93 14.76
CA ILE A 43 10.06 4.86 14.78
C ILE A 43 8.66 5.47 14.90
N ILE A 44 7.74 5.04 14.04
CA ILE A 44 6.36 5.53 14.00
C ILE A 44 5.36 4.39 14.15
N THR A 45 4.20 4.66 14.74
CA THR A 45 3.10 3.70 14.81
C THR A 45 2.40 3.54 13.45
N ALA A 46 1.63 2.46 13.29
CA ALA A 46 0.81 2.28 12.10
C ALA A 46 -0.20 3.43 11.92
N SER A 47 -0.77 3.94 13.03
CA SER A 47 -1.69 5.09 12.98
C SER A 47 -1.00 6.37 12.53
N GLN A 48 0.22 6.65 13.03
CA GLN A 48 1.01 7.79 12.57
C GLN A 48 1.40 7.67 11.09
N ALA A 49 1.83 6.47 10.67
CA ALA A 49 2.12 6.21 9.26
C ALA A 49 0.88 6.43 8.39
N ALA A 50 -0.30 5.98 8.81
CA ALA A 50 -1.54 6.18 8.07
C ALA A 50 -1.88 7.67 7.89
N GLU A 51 -1.68 8.49 8.92
CA GLU A 51 -1.86 9.94 8.84
C GLU A 51 -0.87 10.61 7.86
N GLU A 52 0.38 10.13 7.82
CA GLU A 52 1.45 10.69 6.98
C GLU A 52 1.46 10.15 5.54
N MET A 53 0.88 8.97 5.30
CA MET A 53 0.81 8.35 3.97
C MET A 53 -0.11 9.08 3.00
N GLY A 54 -1.05 9.89 3.48
CA GLY A 54 -1.92 10.74 2.68
C GLY A 54 -2.57 10.01 1.51
N ILE A 55 -2.56 10.62 0.33
CA ILE A 55 -3.06 9.99 -0.91
C ILE A 55 -1.88 9.36 -1.65
N GLY A 56 -2.03 8.09 -2.05
CA GLY A 56 -1.02 7.35 -2.78
C GLY A 56 -1.34 7.14 -4.26
N LEU A 57 -0.31 6.75 -5.02
CA LEU A 57 -0.41 6.33 -6.40
C LEU A 57 0.31 5.00 -6.61
N ASN A 58 -0.33 4.06 -7.33
CA ASN A 58 0.31 2.82 -7.74
C ASN A 58 1.18 3.05 -8.99
N LEU A 59 2.38 2.47 -9.02
CA LEU A 59 3.17 2.27 -10.23
C LEU A 59 2.70 0.99 -10.94
N GLY A 60 1.42 0.91 -11.30
CA GLY A 60 0.84 -0.26 -11.92
C GLY A 60 1.39 -0.56 -13.32
N ASN A 61 1.38 -1.82 -13.72
CA ASN A 61 1.94 -2.35 -14.96
C ASN A 61 3.45 -2.12 -15.14
N THR A 62 4.21 -2.10 -14.04
CA THR A 62 5.66 -1.96 -14.04
C THR A 62 6.38 -3.22 -13.54
N MET A 63 6.75 -3.24 -12.25
CA MET A 63 7.51 -4.35 -11.67
C MET A 63 6.65 -5.58 -11.38
N GLU A 64 5.33 -5.49 -11.45
CA GLU A 64 4.43 -6.65 -11.39
C GLU A 64 4.16 -7.26 -12.77
N ALA A 65 4.53 -6.59 -13.86
CA ALA A 65 4.30 -7.11 -15.21
C ALA A 65 5.18 -8.34 -15.50
N TYR A 66 4.60 -9.33 -16.19
CA TYR A 66 5.27 -10.56 -16.62
C TYR A 66 4.74 -11.01 -17.99
N ASP A 67 5.37 -12.01 -18.63
CA ASP A 67 4.88 -12.55 -19.89
C ASP A 67 3.69 -13.50 -19.69
N ALA A 68 2.51 -12.93 -19.49
CA ALA A 68 1.28 -13.69 -19.26
C ALA A 68 0.93 -14.63 -20.44
N GLY A 69 1.13 -14.18 -21.69
CA GLY A 69 0.84 -15.00 -22.87
C GLY A 69 1.79 -16.19 -23.00
N GLY A 70 3.05 -16.01 -22.62
CA GLY A 70 4.02 -17.11 -22.52
C GLY A 70 3.66 -18.08 -21.40
N CYS A 71 3.23 -17.58 -20.24
CA CYS A 71 2.74 -18.40 -19.12
C CYS A 71 1.57 -19.28 -19.51
N GLU A 72 0.56 -18.73 -20.21
CA GLU A 72 -0.58 -19.52 -20.71
C GLU A 72 -0.16 -20.63 -21.66
N THR A 73 0.84 -20.38 -22.50
CA THR A 73 1.33 -21.33 -23.51
C THR A 73 2.11 -22.49 -22.89
N ILE A 74 2.97 -22.24 -21.91
CA ILE A 74 3.81 -23.26 -21.25
C ILE A 74 3.18 -23.79 -19.95
N GLY A 75 2.04 -23.26 -19.56
CA GLY A 75 1.39 -23.50 -18.28
C GLY A 75 2.02 -22.66 -17.15
N TYR A 76 1.21 -22.37 -16.13
CA TYR A 76 1.62 -21.55 -14.98
C TYR A 76 2.63 -22.24 -14.04
N GLU A 77 3.27 -23.33 -14.49
CA GLU A 77 4.30 -24.02 -13.71
C GLU A 77 5.59 -23.22 -13.61
N TRP A 78 5.81 -22.33 -14.58
CA TRP A 78 6.96 -21.45 -14.61
C TRP A 78 6.75 -20.21 -15.49
N ILE A 79 7.47 -19.12 -15.15
CA ILE A 79 7.40 -17.85 -15.82
C ILE A 79 8.32 -17.86 -17.05
N PRO A 80 7.82 -17.57 -18.25
CA PRO A 80 8.66 -17.50 -19.45
C PRO A 80 9.60 -16.29 -19.41
N VAL A 81 10.66 -16.40 -20.20
CA VAL A 81 11.58 -15.29 -20.40
C VAL A 81 10.94 -14.20 -21.25
N CYS A 82 11.00 -12.95 -20.78
CA CYS A 82 10.51 -11.77 -21.49
C CYS A 82 11.66 -11.05 -22.19
N GLY A 83 11.52 -10.77 -23.48
CA GLY A 83 12.45 -9.98 -24.27
C GLY A 83 13.89 -10.49 -24.22
N SER A 84 14.85 -9.60 -23.88
CA SER A 84 16.26 -9.94 -23.64
C SER A 84 16.52 -10.43 -22.21
N ASN A 85 15.49 -10.60 -21.42
CA ASN A 85 15.52 -11.06 -20.05
C ASN A 85 16.29 -10.11 -19.11
N THR A 86 15.96 -8.84 -19.18
CA THR A 86 16.46 -7.81 -18.27
C THR A 86 15.30 -7.23 -17.47
N PRO A 87 15.52 -6.63 -16.29
CA PRO A 87 14.46 -5.99 -15.54
C PRO A 87 13.61 -5.00 -16.36
N SER A 88 14.27 -4.25 -17.27
CA SER A 88 13.60 -3.30 -18.17
C SER A 88 12.65 -3.95 -19.19
N ASP A 89 12.88 -5.20 -19.56
CA ASP A 89 11.97 -5.91 -20.47
C ASP A 89 10.64 -6.19 -19.78
N TYR A 90 10.69 -6.61 -18.51
CA TYR A 90 9.50 -6.84 -17.69
C TYR A 90 8.78 -5.54 -17.36
N GLU A 91 9.50 -4.51 -16.93
CA GLU A 91 8.94 -3.19 -16.61
C GLU A 91 8.14 -2.58 -17.78
N ARG A 92 8.46 -2.93 -19.02
CA ARG A 92 7.77 -2.47 -20.23
C ARG A 92 6.78 -3.48 -20.81
N GLN A 93 6.70 -4.68 -20.25
CA GLN A 93 5.94 -5.79 -20.83
C GLN A 93 4.46 -5.45 -21.03
N TRP A 94 3.86 -4.69 -20.11
CA TRP A 94 2.46 -4.28 -20.19
C TRP A 94 2.29 -2.81 -20.62
N GLY A 95 3.29 -2.25 -21.32
CA GLY A 95 3.22 -0.94 -21.96
C GLY A 95 3.63 0.24 -21.08
N ALA A 96 4.16 0.01 -19.89
CA ALA A 96 4.71 1.08 -19.07
C ALA A 96 6.00 1.64 -19.67
N THR A 97 6.36 2.87 -19.29
CA THR A 97 7.68 3.45 -19.53
C THR A 97 8.61 3.03 -18.39
N ILE A 98 9.93 3.08 -18.65
CA ILE A 98 10.92 2.89 -17.59
C ILE A 98 10.72 3.97 -16.52
N THR A 99 10.64 3.56 -15.26
CA THR A 99 10.54 4.48 -14.12
C THR A 99 11.87 5.17 -13.90
N THR A 100 11.86 6.50 -13.82
CA THR A 100 13.03 7.33 -13.53
C THR A 100 12.78 8.20 -12.31
N GLN A 101 13.83 8.85 -11.80
CA GLN A 101 13.67 9.81 -10.70
C GLN A 101 12.66 10.89 -11.05
N GLU A 102 12.66 11.39 -12.30
CA GLU A 102 11.73 12.45 -12.73
C GLU A 102 10.27 12.00 -12.69
N VAL A 103 9.99 10.73 -12.96
CA VAL A 103 8.63 10.17 -12.83
C VAL A 103 8.17 10.23 -11.37
N ILE A 104 9.03 9.84 -10.45
CA ILE A 104 8.73 9.83 -9.01
C ILE A 104 8.66 11.26 -8.45
N ASP A 105 9.59 12.15 -8.83
CA ASP A 105 9.54 13.57 -8.45
C ASP A 105 8.24 14.23 -8.90
N GLY A 106 7.76 13.87 -10.11
CA GLY A 106 6.48 14.34 -10.63
C GLY A 106 5.27 13.82 -9.85
N ILE A 107 5.32 12.58 -9.30
CA ILE A 107 4.29 12.05 -8.41
C ILE A 107 4.24 12.90 -7.12
N LYS A 108 5.38 13.15 -6.48
CA LYS A 108 5.44 14.03 -5.30
C LYS A 108 4.95 15.44 -5.60
N ALA A 109 5.40 16.02 -6.70
CA ALA A 109 4.98 17.36 -7.13
C ALA A 109 3.50 17.47 -7.48
N ALA A 110 2.84 16.36 -7.82
CA ALA A 110 1.41 16.30 -8.05
C ALA A 110 0.56 16.26 -6.76
N GLY A 111 1.20 16.16 -5.59
CA GLY A 111 0.53 16.15 -4.28
C GLY A 111 0.29 14.77 -3.68
N PHE A 112 0.94 13.73 -4.20
CA PHE A 112 0.91 12.41 -3.58
C PHE A 112 1.95 12.30 -2.47
N ASP A 113 1.61 11.59 -1.41
CA ASP A 113 2.51 11.32 -0.27
C ASP A 113 2.99 9.88 -0.23
N THR A 114 2.33 8.99 -0.95
CA THR A 114 2.68 7.56 -1.02
C THR A 114 2.79 7.09 -2.46
N VAL A 115 3.79 6.23 -2.73
CA VAL A 115 3.86 5.42 -3.94
C VAL A 115 3.85 3.95 -3.57
N ARG A 116 2.93 3.18 -4.17
CA ARG A 116 2.92 1.72 -4.07
C ARG A 116 3.56 1.14 -5.32
N VAL A 117 4.54 0.28 -5.13
CA VAL A 117 5.32 -0.39 -6.19
C VAL A 117 4.95 -1.88 -6.14
N PRO A 118 3.96 -2.31 -6.94
CA PRO A 118 3.65 -3.72 -7.08
C PRO A 118 4.82 -4.48 -7.68
N VAL A 119 5.17 -5.66 -7.13
CA VAL A 119 6.35 -6.41 -7.59
C VAL A 119 6.03 -7.89 -7.80
N PHE A 120 6.30 -8.39 -9.00
CA PHE A 120 6.27 -9.81 -9.31
C PHE A 120 7.67 -10.42 -9.20
N TRP A 121 8.01 -10.92 -8.03
CA TRP A 121 9.34 -11.42 -7.69
C TRP A 121 9.77 -12.68 -8.45
N GLY A 122 8.84 -13.31 -9.18
CA GLY A 122 9.13 -14.44 -10.04
C GLY A 122 9.86 -14.11 -11.33
N ASN A 123 9.89 -12.84 -11.74
CA ASN A 123 10.58 -12.43 -12.95
C ASN A 123 12.09 -12.69 -12.86
N MET A 124 12.66 -13.23 -13.94
CA MET A 124 14.08 -13.61 -14.04
C MET A 124 14.53 -14.67 -13.01
N MET A 125 13.63 -15.21 -12.20
CA MET A 125 13.91 -16.26 -11.22
C MET A 125 14.25 -17.57 -11.93
N VAL A 126 15.23 -18.31 -11.42
CA VAL A 126 15.59 -19.64 -11.94
C VAL A 126 14.66 -20.70 -11.35
N ASN A 127 14.06 -21.54 -12.20
CA ASN A 127 13.22 -22.66 -11.76
C ASN A 127 14.05 -23.83 -11.26
N ASP A 128 14.68 -23.71 -10.11
CA ASP A 128 15.47 -24.74 -9.46
C ASP A 128 14.89 -25.20 -8.12
N GLY A 129 13.69 -24.70 -7.80
CA GLY A 129 12.96 -25.01 -6.56
C GLY A 129 13.47 -24.25 -5.33
N THR A 130 14.40 -23.33 -5.48
CA THR A 130 14.94 -22.51 -4.37
C THR A 130 14.16 -21.24 -4.12
N TYR A 131 13.40 -20.74 -5.13
CA TYR A 131 12.71 -19.44 -5.09
C TYR A 131 13.65 -18.27 -4.76
N THR A 132 14.88 -18.32 -5.29
CA THR A 132 15.86 -17.26 -5.11
C THR A 132 15.52 -16.10 -6.04
N ILE A 133 15.29 -14.92 -5.47
CA ILE A 133 15.03 -13.70 -6.22
C ILE A 133 16.27 -13.35 -7.07
N ASN A 134 16.04 -13.01 -8.35
CA ASN A 134 17.13 -12.63 -9.22
C ASN A 134 17.78 -11.32 -8.73
N PRO A 135 19.11 -11.26 -8.55
CA PRO A 135 19.78 -10.10 -7.98
C PRO A 135 19.68 -8.83 -8.84
N ASP A 136 19.62 -8.94 -10.17
CA ASP A 136 19.45 -7.78 -11.05
C ASP A 136 18.01 -7.24 -10.94
N TYR A 137 17.03 -8.14 -10.77
CA TYR A 137 15.64 -7.75 -10.56
C TYR A 137 15.46 -7.07 -9.19
N MET A 138 16.05 -7.62 -8.13
CA MET A 138 16.09 -7.00 -6.79
C MET A 138 16.74 -5.62 -6.85
N ALA A 139 17.88 -5.50 -7.55
CA ALA A 139 18.59 -4.22 -7.69
C ALA A 139 17.73 -3.16 -8.41
N ARG A 140 16.92 -3.57 -9.40
CA ARG A 140 16.01 -2.64 -10.08
C ARG A 140 14.85 -2.19 -9.19
N VAL A 141 14.25 -3.10 -8.43
CA VAL A 141 13.23 -2.73 -7.43
C VAL A 141 13.81 -1.77 -6.40
N ARG A 142 15.00 -2.04 -5.89
CA ARG A 142 15.72 -1.17 -4.96
C ARG A 142 15.93 0.23 -5.56
N GLU A 143 16.35 0.34 -6.81
CA GLU A 143 16.54 1.62 -7.49
C GLU A 143 15.24 2.44 -7.54
N ILE A 144 14.09 1.81 -7.80
CA ILE A 144 12.78 2.49 -7.77
C ILE A 144 12.41 2.92 -6.35
N VAL A 145 12.67 2.09 -5.35
CA VAL A 145 12.49 2.44 -3.94
C VAL A 145 13.38 3.64 -3.57
N ASP A 146 14.64 3.64 -4.00
CA ASP A 146 15.57 4.75 -3.76
C ASP A 146 15.04 6.07 -4.38
N TYR A 147 14.47 6.03 -5.59
CA TYR A 147 13.83 7.20 -6.19
C TYR A 147 12.69 7.74 -5.33
N ALA A 148 11.85 6.87 -4.79
CA ALA A 148 10.75 7.27 -3.93
C ALA A 148 11.22 7.86 -2.60
N GLN A 149 12.22 7.22 -1.96
CA GLN A 149 12.81 7.73 -0.73
C GLN A 149 13.52 9.08 -0.95
N ASN A 150 14.21 9.28 -2.08
CA ASN A 150 14.82 10.57 -2.45
C ASN A 150 13.80 11.68 -2.64
N SER A 151 12.57 11.34 -3.04
CA SER A 151 11.45 12.29 -3.20
C SER A 151 10.61 12.44 -1.91
N GLU A 152 11.07 11.87 -0.78
CA GLU A 152 10.38 11.94 0.52
C GLU A 152 8.94 11.39 0.45
N LEU A 153 8.75 10.28 -0.30
CA LEU A 153 7.50 9.56 -0.39
C LEU A 153 7.50 8.34 0.56
N TYR A 154 6.37 8.09 1.21
CA TYR A 154 6.11 6.74 1.69
C TYR A 154 6.14 5.77 0.52
N THR A 155 6.79 4.64 0.71
CA THR A 155 6.93 3.64 -0.34
C THR A 155 6.39 2.31 0.15
N VAL A 156 5.47 1.70 -0.61
CA VAL A 156 4.93 0.37 -0.31
C VAL A 156 5.40 -0.61 -1.37
N ILE A 157 6.05 -1.69 -0.98
CA ILE A 157 6.37 -2.82 -1.86
C ILE A 157 5.67 -4.09 -1.38
N ASN A 158 5.30 -4.97 -2.32
CA ASN A 158 4.56 -6.19 -2.01
C ASN A 158 5.04 -7.41 -2.81
N ILE A 159 4.38 -8.55 -2.60
CA ILE A 159 4.36 -9.66 -3.54
C ILE A 159 3.07 -9.56 -4.36
N HIS A 160 3.18 -9.39 -5.70
CA HIS A 160 2.06 -9.19 -6.61
C HIS A 160 2.01 -10.29 -7.68
N HIS A 161 0.83 -10.72 -8.09
CA HIS A 161 0.56 -11.77 -9.10
C HIS A 161 1.22 -13.14 -8.87
N PHE A 162 1.92 -13.37 -7.79
CA PHE A 162 2.60 -14.62 -7.53
C PHE A 162 1.68 -15.71 -6.94
N ASP A 163 0.40 -15.42 -6.81
CA ASP A 163 -0.65 -16.34 -6.37
C ASP A 163 -0.75 -17.59 -7.24
N GLU A 164 -0.67 -17.44 -8.57
CA GLU A 164 -0.74 -18.57 -9.52
C GLU A 164 0.44 -19.53 -9.39
N PHE A 165 1.61 -19.05 -8.96
CA PHE A 165 2.84 -19.81 -8.83
C PHE A 165 3.09 -20.30 -7.40
N ILE A 166 2.46 -19.70 -6.41
CA ILE A 166 2.57 -20.09 -5.00
C ILE A 166 1.28 -20.76 -4.54
N ILE A 167 0.21 -19.98 -4.37
CA ILE A 167 -1.01 -20.40 -3.66
C ILE A 167 -1.77 -21.46 -4.44
N ARG A 168 -1.99 -21.24 -5.74
CA ARG A 168 -2.85 -22.12 -6.55
C ARG A 168 -2.29 -23.50 -6.81
N ARG A 169 -0.99 -23.73 -6.57
CA ARG A 169 -0.28 -24.95 -6.98
C ARG A 169 0.37 -25.72 -5.85
N ASN A 170 0.32 -25.20 -4.64
CA ASN A 170 1.07 -25.77 -3.52
C ASN A 170 0.15 -26.03 -2.31
N SER A 171 0.56 -26.96 -1.45
CA SER A 171 -0.06 -27.11 -0.13
C SER A 171 0.21 -25.86 0.72
N LEU A 172 -0.59 -25.65 1.77
CA LEU A 172 -0.40 -24.53 2.69
C LEU A 172 1.02 -24.51 3.29
N GLU A 173 1.55 -25.67 3.68
CA GLU A 173 2.90 -25.80 4.24
C GLU A 173 3.97 -25.38 3.23
N LYS A 174 3.80 -25.74 1.94
CA LYS A 174 4.71 -25.32 0.88
C LYS A 174 4.58 -23.83 0.59
N CYS A 175 3.38 -23.27 0.62
CA CYS A 175 3.17 -21.81 0.51
C CYS A 175 3.88 -21.07 1.64
N GLN A 176 3.81 -21.54 2.89
CA GLN A 176 4.52 -20.95 4.03
C GLN A 176 6.03 -20.98 3.83
N GLU A 177 6.59 -22.11 3.37
CA GLU A 177 8.03 -22.23 3.07
C GLU A 177 8.48 -21.21 2.02
N ILE A 178 7.73 -21.09 0.91
CA ILE A 178 8.03 -20.15 -0.17
C ILE A 178 7.89 -18.70 0.31
N PHE A 179 6.82 -18.39 1.04
CA PHE A 179 6.56 -17.06 1.60
C PHE A 179 7.66 -16.62 2.57
N THR A 180 8.04 -17.50 3.49
CA THR A 180 9.16 -17.27 4.41
C THR A 180 10.44 -16.97 3.65
N ASN A 181 10.74 -17.76 2.62
CA ASN A 181 11.93 -17.60 1.79
C ASN A 181 11.95 -16.24 1.07
N LEU A 182 10.85 -15.88 0.39
CA LEU A 182 10.76 -14.63 -0.36
C LEU A 182 10.81 -13.42 0.58
N TRP A 183 10.01 -13.41 1.65
CA TRP A 183 10.00 -12.29 2.58
C TRP A 183 11.30 -12.14 3.35
N THR A 184 12.02 -13.23 3.64
CA THR A 184 13.35 -13.14 4.24
C THR A 184 14.33 -12.43 3.30
N GLN A 185 14.34 -12.77 2.00
CA GLN A 185 15.20 -12.12 1.01
C GLN A 185 14.87 -10.64 0.85
N ILE A 186 13.58 -10.30 0.70
CA ILE A 186 13.11 -8.92 0.56
C ILE A 186 13.46 -8.11 1.82
N ALA A 187 13.12 -8.64 2.99
CA ALA A 187 13.32 -7.95 4.25
C ALA A 187 14.82 -7.76 4.58
N GLU A 188 15.69 -8.72 4.27
CA GLU A 188 17.14 -8.57 4.44
C GLU A 188 17.72 -7.49 3.52
N GLU A 189 17.24 -7.39 2.25
CA GLU A 189 17.69 -6.36 1.32
C GLU A 189 17.36 -4.96 1.82
N PHE A 190 16.18 -4.77 2.41
CA PHE A 190 15.67 -3.46 2.80
C PHE A 190 15.70 -3.18 4.32
N LYS A 191 16.40 -3.99 5.11
CA LYS A 191 16.32 -3.91 6.57
C LYS A 191 16.82 -2.60 7.19
N ASP A 192 17.75 -1.94 6.51
CA ASP A 192 18.33 -0.67 6.97
C ASP A 192 17.64 0.57 6.36
N TYR A 193 16.60 0.37 5.54
CA TYR A 193 15.80 1.44 4.97
C TYR A 193 14.94 2.12 6.04
N PRO A 194 14.64 3.43 5.87
CA PRO A 194 13.85 4.18 6.84
C PRO A 194 12.42 3.61 6.99
N TYR A 195 11.73 4.02 8.03
CA TYR A 195 10.38 3.53 8.34
C TYR A 195 9.31 4.02 7.36
N THR A 196 9.64 4.98 6.48
CA THR A 196 8.81 5.39 5.33
C THR A 196 8.73 4.33 4.21
N LEU A 197 9.60 3.31 4.24
CA LEU A 197 9.41 2.09 3.45
C LEU A 197 8.56 1.11 4.24
N VAL A 198 7.41 0.74 3.71
CA VAL A 198 6.42 -0.16 4.31
C VAL A 198 6.29 -1.42 3.47
N PHE A 199 6.11 -2.57 4.09
CA PHE A 199 5.92 -3.84 3.38
C PHE A 199 4.45 -4.24 3.43
N GLU A 200 3.89 -4.62 2.27
CA GLU A 200 2.57 -5.22 2.13
C GLU A 200 2.72 -6.70 1.79
N GLY A 201 2.18 -7.59 2.63
CA GLY A 201 2.46 -9.01 2.59
C GLY A 201 2.17 -9.71 1.28
N PHE A 202 1.03 -9.37 0.68
CA PHE A 202 0.56 -9.94 -0.58
C PHE A 202 -0.47 -9.03 -1.25
N ASN A 203 -0.75 -9.21 -2.54
CA ASN A 203 -1.78 -8.43 -3.23
C ASN A 203 -3.20 -8.95 -2.92
N GLU A 204 -3.84 -9.72 -3.81
CA GLU A 204 -5.28 -10.00 -3.73
C GLU A 204 -5.65 -11.44 -3.38
N TYR A 205 -4.82 -12.41 -3.68
CA TYR A 205 -5.24 -13.81 -3.79
C TYR A 205 -5.03 -14.68 -2.54
N LEU A 206 -4.86 -14.08 -1.37
CA LEU A 206 -4.84 -14.87 -0.14
C LEU A 206 -6.22 -15.56 0.07
N GLY A 207 -6.24 -16.86 -0.08
CA GLY A 207 -7.46 -17.65 0.00
C GLY A 207 -8.23 -17.82 -1.31
N GLY A 208 -7.69 -17.34 -2.43
CA GLY A 208 -8.30 -17.49 -3.76
C GLY A 208 -8.26 -18.91 -4.32
N SER A 209 -8.80 -19.06 -5.53
CA SER A 209 -8.95 -20.35 -6.22
C SER A 209 -7.64 -21.12 -6.36
N GLN A 210 -7.71 -22.45 -6.22
CA GLN A 210 -6.58 -23.37 -6.34
C GLN A 210 -6.81 -24.38 -7.46
N PHE A 211 -5.73 -24.99 -7.97
CA PHE A 211 -5.86 -26.11 -8.90
C PHE A 211 -6.06 -27.42 -8.12
N ASP A 212 -7.11 -28.17 -8.45
CA ASP A 212 -7.33 -29.51 -7.92
C ASP A 212 -6.38 -30.53 -8.60
N GLU A 213 -6.46 -31.80 -8.13
CA GLU A 213 -5.64 -32.90 -8.68
C GLU A 213 -5.86 -33.13 -10.18
N SER A 214 -6.98 -32.68 -10.73
CA SER A 214 -7.28 -32.76 -12.18
C SER A 214 -6.73 -31.58 -12.99
N GLY A 215 -6.16 -30.58 -12.33
CA GLY A 215 -5.70 -29.34 -12.94
C GLY A 215 -6.82 -28.34 -13.21
N LYS A 216 -8.01 -28.52 -12.59
CA LYS A 216 -9.12 -27.58 -12.69
C LYS A 216 -9.03 -26.57 -11.54
N LEU A 217 -9.21 -25.29 -11.89
CA LEU A 217 -9.31 -24.22 -10.91
C LEU A 217 -10.61 -24.34 -10.12
N VAL A 218 -10.51 -24.43 -8.80
CA VAL A 218 -11.63 -24.55 -7.87
C VAL A 218 -11.44 -23.56 -6.71
N ASP A 219 -12.55 -23.02 -6.21
CA ASP A 219 -12.49 -22.20 -5.00
C ASP A 219 -12.32 -23.12 -3.78
N PRO A 220 -11.46 -22.75 -2.83
CA PRO A 220 -11.33 -23.51 -1.60
C PRO A 220 -12.64 -23.45 -0.80
N GLU A 221 -12.86 -24.45 0.05
CA GLU A 221 -13.87 -24.33 1.08
C GLU A 221 -13.57 -23.06 1.91
N ARG A 222 -14.61 -22.32 2.28
CA ARG A 222 -14.46 -21.03 2.98
C ARG A 222 -13.48 -21.06 4.16
N ALA A 223 -13.57 -22.10 4.99
CA ALA A 223 -12.68 -22.26 6.14
C ALA A 223 -11.21 -22.48 5.75
N ASP A 224 -10.95 -23.20 4.67
CA ASP A 224 -9.60 -23.43 4.16
C ASP A 224 -9.01 -22.15 3.54
N GLY A 225 -9.84 -21.35 2.84
CA GLY A 225 -9.44 -20.05 2.32
C GLY A 225 -9.03 -19.09 3.44
N PHE A 226 -9.83 -18.97 4.49
CA PHE A 226 -9.48 -18.14 5.66
C PHE A 226 -8.25 -18.68 6.41
N LYS A 227 -8.14 -19.99 6.56
CA LYS A 227 -6.96 -20.61 7.14
C LYS A 227 -5.70 -20.26 6.36
N MET A 228 -5.75 -20.28 5.03
CA MET A 228 -4.64 -19.89 4.17
C MET A 228 -4.30 -18.40 4.36
N ALA A 229 -5.26 -17.50 4.24
CA ALA A 229 -5.05 -16.06 4.40
C ALA A 229 -4.44 -15.72 5.76
N ASN A 230 -5.04 -16.23 6.84
CA ASN A 230 -4.57 -15.97 8.20
C ASN A 230 -3.16 -16.54 8.45
N THR A 231 -2.89 -17.76 7.93
CA THR A 231 -1.58 -18.38 8.09
C THR A 231 -0.50 -17.65 7.31
N LEU A 232 -0.76 -17.24 6.07
CA LEU A 232 0.25 -16.56 5.24
C LEU A 232 0.51 -15.12 5.73
N ASN A 233 -0.51 -14.43 6.23
CA ASN A 233 -0.31 -13.13 6.88
C ASN A 233 0.57 -13.26 8.15
N GLN A 234 0.35 -14.29 8.99
CA GLN A 234 1.23 -14.55 10.13
C GLN A 234 2.65 -14.90 9.69
N THR A 235 2.79 -15.75 8.66
CA THR A 235 4.11 -16.12 8.10
C THR A 235 4.87 -14.89 7.60
N PHE A 236 4.20 -13.96 6.95
CA PHE A 236 4.79 -12.69 6.52
C PHE A 236 5.33 -11.88 7.69
N VAL A 237 4.50 -11.64 8.71
CA VAL A 237 4.92 -10.87 9.90
C VAL A 237 6.12 -11.52 10.56
N ASP A 238 6.05 -12.83 10.81
CA ASP A 238 7.13 -13.57 11.48
C ASP A 238 8.44 -13.53 10.67
N ALA A 239 8.36 -13.72 9.35
CA ALA A 239 9.53 -13.69 8.47
C ALA A 239 10.22 -12.33 8.46
N VAL A 240 9.45 -11.24 8.35
CA VAL A 240 9.99 -9.88 8.37
C VAL A 240 10.62 -9.56 9.72
N ARG A 241 9.91 -9.81 10.83
CA ARG A 241 10.42 -9.54 12.20
C ARG A 241 11.71 -10.30 12.50
N ALA A 242 11.84 -11.53 12.00
CA ALA A 242 13.04 -12.36 12.23
C ALA A 242 14.31 -11.78 11.60
N THR A 243 14.24 -10.90 10.61
CA THR A 243 15.43 -10.28 9.99
C THR A 243 16.05 -9.18 10.84
N GLY A 244 15.33 -8.62 11.81
CA GLY A 244 15.83 -7.57 12.69
C GLY A 244 16.11 -6.23 11.99
N GLY A 245 17.04 -5.43 12.54
CA GLY A 245 17.27 -4.07 12.05
C GLY A 245 15.99 -3.23 12.14
N ASN A 246 15.76 -2.33 11.20
CA ASN A 246 14.53 -1.52 11.16
C ASN A 246 13.26 -2.37 10.96
N ASN A 247 13.39 -3.60 10.45
CA ASN A 247 12.26 -4.51 10.27
C ASN A 247 11.67 -5.00 11.61
N ALA A 248 12.40 -4.89 12.71
CA ALA A 248 11.87 -5.21 14.04
C ALA A 248 10.70 -4.29 14.44
N GLU A 249 10.68 -3.06 13.95
CA GLU A 249 9.69 -2.02 14.28
C GLU A 249 8.93 -1.48 13.05
N ARG A 250 9.27 -1.90 11.83
CA ARG A 250 8.66 -1.44 10.59
C ARG A 250 7.16 -1.69 10.56
N VAL A 251 6.38 -0.73 10.08
CA VAL A 251 4.96 -0.92 9.79
C VAL A 251 4.78 -1.96 8.68
N LEU A 252 3.88 -2.90 8.89
CA LEU A 252 3.54 -3.97 7.96
C LEU A 252 2.05 -3.87 7.59
N ILE A 253 1.75 -4.07 6.32
CA ILE A 253 0.40 -4.11 5.80
C ILE A 253 0.05 -5.56 5.52
N VAL A 254 -0.93 -6.11 6.22
CA VAL A 254 -1.43 -7.46 5.99
C VAL A 254 -2.59 -7.43 5.01
N SER A 255 -2.60 -8.36 4.07
CA SER A 255 -3.63 -8.39 3.03
C SER A 255 -4.92 -9.00 3.56
N GLY A 256 -6.03 -8.33 3.29
CA GLY A 256 -7.36 -8.89 3.53
C GLY A 256 -7.59 -10.16 2.71
N TYR A 257 -8.55 -10.98 3.11
CA TYR A 257 -8.93 -12.16 2.35
C TYR A 257 -9.45 -11.74 0.98
N TRP A 258 -8.64 -11.99 -0.06
CA TRP A 258 -8.88 -11.54 -1.43
C TRP A 258 -9.05 -10.00 -1.55
N THR A 259 -8.50 -9.25 -0.63
CA THR A 259 -8.72 -7.81 -0.43
C THR A 259 -10.19 -7.36 -0.48
N ASN A 260 -11.10 -8.34 -0.38
CA ASN A 260 -12.55 -8.13 -0.39
C ASN A 260 -13.02 -7.66 0.99
N ILE A 261 -13.76 -6.55 1.05
CA ILE A 261 -14.16 -5.91 2.30
C ILE A 261 -15.09 -6.81 3.13
N ASP A 262 -16.12 -7.40 2.50
CA ASP A 262 -17.08 -8.25 3.23
C ASP A 262 -16.42 -9.50 3.83
N LEU A 263 -15.47 -10.10 3.11
CA LEU A 263 -14.71 -11.25 3.59
C LEU A 263 -13.70 -10.83 4.68
N THR A 264 -12.98 -9.74 4.47
CA THR A 264 -11.95 -9.27 5.40
C THR A 264 -12.55 -8.75 6.72
N THR A 265 -13.77 -8.22 6.70
CA THR A 265 -14.47 -7.75 7.91
C THR A 265 -15.24 -8.84 8.64
N SER A 266 -15.22 -10.09 8.13
CA SER A 266 -15.84 -11.22 8.81
C SER A 266 -15.04 -11.70 10.02
N ASP A 267 -15.71 -12.34 11.00
CA ASP A 267 -15.07 -12.88 12.21
C ASP A 267 -14.04 -14.00 11.91
N GLU A 268 -14.01 -14.53 10.70
CA GLU A 268 -13.08 -15.60 10.27
C GLU A 268 -11.71 -15.03 9.87
N PHE A 269 -11.64 -13.76 9.46
CA PHE A 269 -10.38 -13.09 9.20
C PHE A 269 -9.70 -12.68 10.50
N ILE A 270 -8.46 -13.09 10.68
CA ILE A 270 -7.69 -12.86 11.90
C ILE A 270 -6.47 -12.00 11.54
N VAL A 271 -6.42 -10.80 12.11
CA VAL A 271 -5.20 -9.99 12.05
C VAL A 271 -4.08 -10.73 12.78
N PRO A 272 -2.90 -10.89 12.17
CA PRO A 272 -1.82 -11.64 12.78
C PRO A 272 -1.34 -11.01 14.09
N THR A 273 -0.79 -11.83 14.96
CA THR A 273 -0.08 -11.34 16.14
C THR A 273 1.28 -10.78 15.74
N ASP A 274 1.68 -9.70 16.40
CA ASP A 274 3.00 -9.12 16.21
C ASP A 274 3.75 -9.06 17.54
N THR A 275 5.08 -9.09 17.50
CA THR A 275 5.96 -8.90 18.67
C THR A 275 5.98 -7.45 19.13
N VAL A 276 5.51 -6.52 18.29
CA VAL A 276 5.47 -5.08 18.52
C VAL A 276 4.04 -4.59 18.36
N SER A 277 3.57 -3.74 19.24
CA SER A 277 2.24 -3.13 19.14
C SER A 277 2.21 -2.02 18.08
N ASP A 278 1.03 -1.79 17.52
CA ASP A 278 0.74 -0.67 16.62
C ASP A 278 1.64 -0.60 15.38
N ARG A 279 1.91 -1.75 14.77
CA ARG A 279 2.74 -1.86 13.54
C ARG A 279 2.03 -2.58 12.40
N ILE A 280 0.75 -2.88 12.54
CA ILE A 280 -0.03 -3.58 11.52
C ILE A 280 -1.12 -2.65 10.97
N MET A 281 -1.23 -2.60 9.64
CA MET A 281 -2.38 -2.10 8.88
C MET A 281 -3.03 -3.25 8.14
N VAL A 282 -4.30 -3.09 7.76
CA VAL A 282 -5.04 -4.08 6.94
C VAL A 282 -5.30 -3.49 5.56
N SER A 283 -4.89 -4.21 4.50
CA SER A 283 -5.13 -3.84 3.11
C SER A 283 -6.44 -4.44 2.60
N VAL A 284 -7.26 -3.60 1.97
CA VAL A 284 -8.42 -3.98 1.14
C VAL A 284 -8.41 -3.15 -0.13
N HIS A 285 -9.21 -3.54 -1.14
CA HIS A 285 -9.29 -2.83 -2.41
C HIS A 285 -10.72 -2.36 -2.72
N TYR A 286 -10.83 -1.26 -3.49
CA TYR A 286 -12.04 -0.79 -4.17
C TYR A 286 -13.29 -0.66 -3.30
N VAL A 287 -13.30 0.27 -2.36
CA VAL A 287 -14.46 0.54 -1.49
C VAL A 287 -15.73 0.89 -2.29
N ASP A 288 -15.57 1.47 -3.46
CA ASP A 288 -16.64 1.90 -4.35
C ASP A 288 -17.02 0.88 -5.44
N ASN A 289 -16.09 -0.03 -5.79
CA ASN A 289 -16.24 -1.02 -6.86
C ASN A 289 -16.84 -0.42 -8.15
N ALA A 290 -16.22 0.65 -8.67
CA ALA A 290 -16.72 1.46 -9.78
C ALA A 290 -17.08 0.66 -11.04
N ILE A 291 -16.35 -0.42 -11.35
CA ILE A 291 -16.63 -1.28 -12.52
C ILE A 291 -18.00 -1.94 -12.38
N TYR A 292 -18.34 -2.46 -11.20
CA TYR A 292 -19.64 -3.05 -10.91
C TYR A 292 -20.76 -2.03 -11.00
N TRP A 293 -20.52 -0.80 -10.53
CA TRP A 293 -21.47 0.29 -10.47
C TRP A 293 -21.43 1.25 -11.66
N SER A 294 -20.65 0.96 -12.70
CA SER A 294 -20.34 1.89 -13.79
C SER A 294 -21.54 2.63 -14.41
N ASN A 295 -22.73 2.03 -14.44
CA ASN A 295 -23.96 2.70 -14.88
C ASN A 295 -24.67 3.53 -13.80
N LYS A 296 -24.20 3.45 -12.55
CA LYS A 296 -24.84 4.06 -11.38
C LYS A 296 -23.84 4.89 -10.55
N VAL A 297 -22.60 5.02 -11.00
CA VAL A 297 -21.59 5.83 -10.33
C VAL A 297 -22.12 7.26 -10.17
N GLY A 298 -21.98 7.81 -8.96
CA GLY A 298 -22.55 9.09 -8.59
C GLY A 298 -24.03 9.06 -8.17
N GLY A 299 -24.72 7.91 -8.30
CA GLY A 299 -26.11 7.73 -7.85
C GLY A 299 -26.21 7.36 -6.38
N GLN A 300 -27.42 7.47 -5.81
CA GLN A 300 -27.64 7.22 -4.38
C GLN A 300 -27.28 5.80 -3.96
N GLU A 301 -27.59 4.78 -4.76
CA GLU A 301 -27.23 3.39 -4.46
C GLU A 301 -25.71 3.17 -4.35
N TRP A 302 -24.93 3.87 -5.20
CA TRP A 302 -23.49 3.82 -5.16
C TRP A 302 -22.93 4.52 -3.91
N LEU A 303 -23.48 5.67 -3.52
CA LEU A 303 -23.11 6.38 -2.28
C LEU A 303 -23.43 5.53 -1.04
N ASP A 304 -24.63 4.96 -0.96
CA ASP A 304 -25.04 4.10 0.13
C ASP A 304 -24.14 2.85 0.26
N TYR A 305 -23.67 2.32 -0.89
CA TYR A 305 -22.74 1.20 -0.91
C TYR A 305 -21.38 1.60 -0.32
N ILE A 306 -20.78 2.73 -0.76
CA ILE A 306 -19.52 3.24 -0.21
C ILE A 306 -19.64 3.44 1.31
N ASP A 307 -20.67 4.11 1.77
CA ASP A 307 -20.91 4.33 3.20
C ASP A 307 -20.97 3.00 3.98
N SER A 308 -21.67 2.01 3.43
CA SER A 308 -21.77 0.69 4.07
C SER A 308 -20.43 -0.03 4.16
N GLN A 309 -19.58 0.06 3.13
CA GLN A 309 -18.26 -0.55 3.12
C GLN A 309 -17.29 0.15 4.08
N CYS A 310 -17.34 1.48 4.15
CA CYS A 310 -16.54 2.25 5.09
C CYS A 310 -16.93 1.95 6.56
N GLU A 311 -18.23 1.85 6.86
CA GLU A 311 -18.72 1.47 8.20
C GLU A 311 -18.29 0.05 8.62
N LEU A 312 -18.27 -0.92 7.67
CA LEU A 312 -17.76 -2.27 7.95
C LEU A 312 -16.28 -2.22 8.34
N LEU A 313 -15.46 -1.52 7.55
CA LEU A 313 -14.03 -1.37 7.81
C LEU A 313 -13.74 -0.64 9.11
N LYS A 314 -14.46 0.46 9.38
CA LYS A 314 -14.35 1.22 10.62
C LYS A 314 -14.60 0.32 11.82
N LYS A 315 -15.73 -0.37 11.87
CA LYS A 315 -16.10 -1.26 12.95
C LYS A 315 -15.14 -2.44 13.13
N ALA A 316 -14.65 -3.00 12.02
CA ALA A 316 -13.76 -4.15 12.06
C ALA A 316 -12.35 -3.78 12.53
N PHE A 317 -11.83 -2.60 12.14
CA PHE A 317 -10.42 -2.25 12.27
C PHE A 317 -10.17 -0.91 12.95
N THR A 318 -10.57 0.24 12.41
CA THR A 318 -10.17 1.55 12.96
C THR A 318 -10.71 1.81 14.36
N ASP A 319 -11.92 1.36 14.70
CA ASP A 319 -12.44 1.42 16.08
C ASP A 319 -11.62 0.58 17.07
N LYS A 320 -10.73 -0.28 16.57
CA LYS A 320 -9.81 -1.11 17.36
C LYS A 320 -8.36 -0.63 17.27
N GLY A 321 -8.12 0.53 16.66
CA GLY A 321 -6.78 1.11 16.50
C GLY A 321 -5.94 0.45 15.39
N ILE A 322 -6.55 -0.24 14.43
CA ILE A 322 -5.87 -0.84 13.28
C ILE A 322 -6.20 -0.01 12.05
N PRO A 323 -5.23 0.71 11.44
CA PRO A 323 -5.47 1.51 10.26
C PRO A 323 -5.83 0.65 9.04
N VAL A 324 -6.62 1.23 8.14
CA VAL A 324 -7.04 0.61 6.88
C VAL A 324 -6.30 1.26 5.72
N PHE A 325 -5.70 0.42 4.88
CA PHE A 325 -4.99 0.78 3.68
C PHE A 325 -5.79 0.31 2.47
N LEU A 326 -6.24 1.24 1.61
CA LEU A 326 -6.89 0.91 0.34
C LEU A 326 -5.78 0.78 -0.71
N GLY A 327 -5.15 -0.40 -0.80
CA GLY A 327 -4.02 -0.66 -1.70
C GLY A 327 -4.33 -0.36 -3.17
N GLU A 328 -5.60 -0.48 -3.55
CA GLU A 328 -6.09 -0.05 -4.86
C GLU A 328 -7.43 0.66 -4.72
N THR A 329 -7.48 1.87 -5.24
CA THR A 329 -8.65 2.73 -5.31
C THR A 329 -8.81 3.20 -6.74
N THR A 330 -10.03 3.30 -7.26
CA THR A 330 -10.29 3.70 -8.64
C THR A 330 -9.80 5.12 -8.90
N SER A 331 -8.94 5.31 -9.90
CA SER A 331 -8.42 6.62 -10.32
C SER A 331 -9.23 7.23 -11.46
N ILE A 332 -9.86 6.38 -12.28
CA ILE A 332 -10.64 6.80 -13.47
C ILE A 332 -11.97 6.08 -13.44
N TYR A 333 -13.07 6.85 -13.39
CA TYR A 333 -14.41 6.29 -13.40
C TYR A 333 -14.89 6.06 -14.83
N PRO A 334 -15.41 4.87 -15.15
CA PRO A 334 -15.91 4.56 -16.47
C PRO A 334 -17.17 5.37 -16.80
N ASN A 335 -17.35 5.69 -18.08
CA ASN A 335 -18.62 6.23 -18.55
C ASN A 335 -19.69 5.12 -18.57
N SER A 336 -20.96 5.52 -18.85
CA SER A 336 -22.10 4.60 -18.92
C SER A 336 -21.99 3.46 -19.94
N ASN A 337 -20.97 3.49 -20.83
CA ASN A 337 -20.72 2.48 -21.85
C ASN A 337 -19.61 1.51 -21.50
N PHE A 338 -19.15 1.49 -20.25
CA PHE A 338 -18.05 0.64 -19.79
C PHE A 338 -16.76 0.81 -20.60
N ALA A 339 -16.43 2.03 -20.98
CA ALA A 339 -15.16 2.35 -21.62
C ALA A 339 -14.16 2.82 -20.52
N PRO A 340 -13.38 1.90 -19.89
CA PRO A 340 -12.57 2.23 -18.72
C PRO A 340 -11.44 3.22 -19.01
N ASP A 341 -11.04 3.34 -20.25
CA ASP A 341 -10.00 4.27 -20.74
C ASP A 341 -10.57 5.64 -21.15
N ALA A 342 -11.89 5.82 -21.16
CA ALA A 342 -12.50 7.10 -21.45
C ALA A 342 -12.53 7.98 -20.21
N ILE A 343 -11.68 8.97 -20.17
CA ILE A 343 -11.71 10.02 -19.13
C ILE A 343 -12.99 10.83 -19.33
N HIS A 344 -13.93 10.68 -18.42
CA HIS A 344 -15.22 11.37 -18.45
C HIS A 344 -15.13 12.69 -17.67
N LYS A 345 -15.81 13.75 -18.13
CA LYS A 345 -15.77 15.05 -17.43
C LYS A 345 -16.26 14.98 -15.97
N ASP A 346 -17.13 14.03 -15.67
CA ASP A 346 -17.74 13.85 -14.35
C ASP A 346 -16.92 12.88 -13.46
N SER A 347 -15.85 12.28 -13.99
CA SER A 347 -15.01 11.33 -13.23
C SER A 347 -14.29 11.99 -12.05
N THR A 348 -13.91 13.26 -12.17
CA THR A 348 -13.27 14.02 -11.09
C THR A 348 -14.18 14.18 -9.89
N GLU A 349 -15.48 14.47 -10.10
CA GLU A 349 -16.46 14.57 -9.03
C GLU A 349 -16.63 13.23 -8.30
N CYS A 350 -16.67 12.12 -9.04
CA CYS A 350 -16.76 10.79 -8.44
C CYS A 350 -15.50 10.44 -7.62
N LEU A 351 -14.33 10.77 -8.15
CA LEU A 351 -13.06 10.60 -7.44
C LEU A 351 -13.02 11.44 -6.16
N GLU A 352 -13.45 12.70 -6.24
CA GLU A 352 -13.54 13.60 -5.08
C GLU A 352 -14.46 13.03 -3.99
N ILE A 353 -15.63 12.50 -4.36
CA ILE A 353 -16.55 11.88 -3.41
C ILE A 353 -15.89 10.72 -2.68
N VAL A 354 -15.22 9.82 -3.42
CA VAL A 354 -14.55 8.67 -2.82
C VAL A 354 -13.40 9.10 -1.92
N LEU A 355 -12.51 9.99 -2.38
CA LEU A 355 -11.37 10.43 -1.59
C LEU A 355 -11.79 11.17 -0.32
N ASN A 356 -12.77 12.08 -0.40
CA ASN A 356 -13.30 12.76 0.78
C ASN A 356 -13.95 11.78 1.75
N LYS A 357 -14.62 10.72 1.26
CA LYS A 357 -15.20 9.71 2.11
C LYS A 357 -14.13 8.89 2.83
N LEU A 358 -13.07 8.49 2.12
CA LEU A 358 -11.96 7.74 2.72
C LEU A 358 -11.19 8.58 3.76
N ASP A 359 -11.00 9.87 3.50
CA ASP A 359 -10.43 10.84 4.45
C ASP A 359 -11.30 10.98 5.72
N GLU A 360 -12.64 11.10 5.58
CA GLU A 360 -13.60 11.14 6.70
C GLU A 360 -13.45 9.94 7.65
N TYR A 361 -13.12 8.76 7.12
CA TYR A 361 -12.91 7.54 7.89
C TYR A 361 -11.45 7.31 8.31
N GLY A 362 -10.52 8.17 7.92
CA GLY A 362 -9.09 8.05 8.21
C GLY A 362 -8.42 6.87 7.51
N PHE A 363 -8.89 6.51 6.31
CA PHE A 363 -8.30 5.43 5.51
C PHE A 363 -7.26 5.98 4.54
N VAL A 364 -6.25 5.18 4.23
CA VAL A 364 -5.18 5.54 3.29
C VAL A 364 -5.55 5.10 1.87
N PRO A 365 -5.94 6.01 0.96
CA PRO A 365 -6.26 5.66 -0.42
C PRO A 365 -5.01 5.61 -1.31
N VAL A 366 -4.84 4.56 -2.09
CA VAL A 366 -3.79 4.49 -3.13
C VAL A 366 -4.44 4.25 -4.49
N LEU A 367 -4.40 5.26 -5.35
CA LEU A 367 -5.04 5.21 -6.66
C LEU A 367 -4.37 4.17 -7.56
N TRP A 368 -5.18 3.27 -8.15
CA TRP A 368 -4.68 2.34 -9.15
C TRP A 368 -4.51 3.03 -10.49
N ASP A 369 -3.28 3.18 -10.95
CA ASP A 369 -2.98 3.74 -12.27
C ASP A 369 -2.02 2.85 -13.05
N THR A 370 -2.36 2.61 -14.30
CA THR A 370 -1.55 1.84 -15.23
C THR A 370 -1.19 2.70 -16.44
N SER A 371 0.09 2.78 -16.74
CA SER A 371 0.58 3.21 -18.05
C SER A 371 -0.10 4.44 -18.65
N ASN A 372 -0.08 5.57 -17.95
CA ASN A 372 -0.55 6.86 -18.46
C ASN A 372 -2.09 7.05 -18.53
N ASN A 373 -2.88 6.37 -17.74
CA ASN A 373 -4.33 6.62 -17.72
C ASN A 373 -4.70 7.86 -16.90
N PHE A 374 -4.26 7.93 -15.67
CA PHE A 374 -4.48 9.06 -14.76
C PHE A 374 -3.23 9.96 -14.70
N TYR A 375 -2.08 9.39 -14.34
CA TYR A 375 -0.80 10.06 -14.30
C TYR A 375 0.05 9.68 -15.52
N SER A 376 0.47 10.67 -16.29
CA SER A 376 1.34 10.45 -17.44
C SER A 376 2.80 10.36 -17.02
N ARG A 377 3.36 9.16 -17.04
CA ARG A 377 4.79 8.92 -16.75
C ARG A 377 5.74 9.47 -17.82
N THR A 378 5.21 9.86 -18.99
CA THR A 378 6.00 10.48 -20.07
C THR A 378 6.23 11.97 -19.86
N ILE A 379 5.23 12.67 -19.31
CA ILE A 379 5.32 14.11 -19.02
C ILE A 379 5.34 14.40 -17.52
N CYS A 380 5.35 13.37 -16.68
CA CYS A 380 5.43 13.41 -15.21
C CYS A 380 4.35 14.32 -14.57
N GLN A 381 3.09 14.18 -15.02
CA GLN A 381 1.97 15.00 -14.55
C GLN A 381 0.64 14.24 -14.61
N ILE A 382 -0.29 14.59 -13.73
CA ILE A 382 -1.70 14.20 -13.85
C ILE A 382 -2.24 14.79 -15.16
N LYS A 383 -2.96 13.97 -15.94
CA LYS A 383 -3.38 14.31 -17.30
C LYS A 383 -4.51 15.32 -17.38
N ARG A 384 -5.41 15.30 -16.42
CA ARG A 384 -6.61 16.12 -16.38
C ARG A 384 -6.44 17.24 -15.38
N GLU A 385 -6.66 18.49 -15.79
CA GLU A 385 -6.46 19.65 -14.91
C GLU A 385 -7.38 19.59 -13.67
N SER A 386 -8.63 19.16 -13.84
CA SER A 386 -9.56 19.02 -12.71
C SER A 386 -9.10 17.97 -11.68
N ASP A 387 -8.49 16.87 -12.10
CA ASP A 387 -7.95 15.85 -11.22
C ASP A 387 -6.67 16.37 -10.51
N LYS A 388 -5.86 17.15 -11.23
CA LYS A 388 -4.68 17.80 -10.66
C LYS A 388 -5.05 18.81 -9.60
N GLU A 389 -6.06 19.68 -9.86
CA GLU A 389 -6.58 20.63 -8.89
C GLU A 389 -7.16 19.91 -7.66
N LEU A 390 -7.87 18.79 -7.86
CA LEU A 390 -8.42 17.97 -6.79
C LEU A 390 -7.31 17.41 -5.88
N ILE A 391 -6.32 16.70 -6.45
CA ILE A 391 -5.25 16.09 -5.66
C ILE A 391 -4.44 17.16 -4.92
N ALA A 392 -4.07 18.26 -5.58
CA ALA A 392 -3.37 19.37 -4.94
C ALA A 392 -4.17 19.98 -3.78
N GLY A 393 -5.49 20.17 -3.95
CA GLY A 393 -6.36 20.70 -2.90
C GLY A 393 -6.57 19.76 -1.70
N LEU A 394 -6.45 18.45 -1.91
CA LEU A 394 -6.54 17.47 -0.83
C LEU A 394 -5.22 17.34 -0.06
N SER A 395 -4.07 17.48 -0.74
CA SER A 395 -2.74 17.39 -0.11
C SER A 395 -2.38 18.63 0.77
N GLU A 396 -3.14 19.73 0.67
CA GLU A 396 -2.94 20.94 1.47
C GLU A 396 -3.73 20.93 2.81
N LYS A 397 -4.58 19.91 3.02
CA LYS A 397 -5.39 19.79 4.25
C LYS A 397 -4.61 19.11 5.37
#